data_721662585c37509feb4435aa87de365b
#
_entry.id   721662585c37509feb4435aa87de365b
#
_cell.length_a   1.000
_cell.length_b   1.000
_cell.length_c   1.000
_cell.angle_alpha   90.00
_cell.angle_beta   90.00
_cell.angle_gamma   90.00
#
_symmetry.space_group_name_H-M   'P 1'
#
loop_
_entity.id
_entity.type
_entity.pdbx_description
1 polymer ?
#
loop_
_entity_poly.entity_id
_entity_poly.type
_entity_poly.pdbx_seq_one_letter_code
_entity_poly.pdbx_strand_id
1 'polypeptide(L)'
;MNKKLPVLLLVSVFIIATCGLIYELIAGTLANYLLGDSVTQFSTIIGVYLFSMGLGSWISKYFDKNLLGWFIRIEILVGLVGGTSSSILFLVFESVSSFRIILYGLISITGILVGLEIPLLMRILKDRFEFKDLVSKVFTFDYIGALIASLVFPLLLIPYLGIVRTAYLFGMLNVLVALITCINFKHEIKGAKYLQSASIISLVALLTGFIYANTITNFSESLTYSDTIIFSKSTPYQRIIITKKGRDLRLFLNGNLQFSSVDEYRYHEALIHPVLQALPDAKNVLVMGGGDGLAVREILKYPQIQTVTLVDLDKEMTKLFRTNEMLLKLNNRSFLSPKVTVINADAFSWAREQRKVYDAIIIDFPDPSNYSVGKLYTNTFYAIVKHLLKPDGIMVVQSTSPYIAPKSYYTVEKTLQSVGLHTVPYHNYVPSFGEWGYIMAMSKPVYKVPDHYLPGLRFMSKQCLEQMLYFPKDMARVPAQVNKLNNQILVKYFEDEWSTVL
;
A
#
# COMPACT_ATOMS: atom_id res chain seq x y z
N MET A 1 -39.06 20.30 29.44
CA MET A 1 -38.15 20.32 28.27
C MET A 1 -36.96 19.37 28.54
N ASN A 2 -36.77 18.40 27.68
CA ASN A 2 -35.73 17.36 27.89
C ASN A 2 -34.33 17.95 27.63
N LYS A 3 -33.59 18.31 28.70
CA LYS A 3 -32.21 18.85 28.61
C LYS A 3 -31.19 17.86 27.99
N LYS A 4 -31.62 16.60 27.80
CA LYS A 4 -30.75 15.54 27.24
C LYS A 4 -30.62 15.60 25.71
N LEU A 5 -31.63 16.14 24.98
CA LEU A 5 -31.61 16.17 23.52
C LEU A 5 -30.42 16.95 22.94
N PRO A 6 -30.15 18.20 23.35
CA PRO A 6 -29.04 18.96 22.79
C PRO A 6 -27.67 18.28 22.98
N VAL A 7 -27.46 17.72 24.19
CA VAL A 7 -26.19 17.03 24.48
C VAL A 7 -26.05 15.76 23.65
N LEU A 8 -27.09 14.93 23.58
CA LEU A 8 -27.08 13.71 22.78
C LEU A 8 -26.78 14.01 21.31
N LEU A 9 -27.48 15.01 20.73
CA LEU A 9 -27.28 15.35 19.32
C LEU A 9 -25.91 15.98 19.04
N LEU A 10 -25.32 16.75 19.96
CA LEU A 10 -23.94 17.23 19.82
C LEU A 10 -22.91 16.13 19.90
N VAL A 11 -23.11 15.12 20.78
CA VAL A 11 -22.28 13.92 20.80
C VAL A 11 -22.45 13.12 19.49
N SER A 12 -23.69 13.08 18.97
CA SER A 12 -23.94 12.46 17.66
C SER A 12 -23.16 13.16 16.53
N VAL A 13 -23.11 14.53 16.52
CA VAL A 13 -22.28 15.25 15.53
C VAL A 13 -20.84 14.78 15.52
N PHE A 14 -20.24 14.65 16.71
CA PHE A 14 -18.85 14.16 16.83
C PHE A 14 -18.67 12.75 16.25
N ILE A 15 -19.59 11.83 16.58
CA ILE A 15 -19.51 10.43 16.09
C ILE A 15 -19.71 10.41 14.57
N ILE A 16 -20.69 11.12 14.06
CA ILE A 16 -21.05 11.21 12.64
C ILE A 16 -19.89 11.77 11.82
N ALA A 17 -19.29 12.88 12.29
CA ALA A 17 -18.13 13.49 11.64
C ALA A 17 -16.94 12.51 11.58
N THR A 18 -16.70 11.79 12.68
CA THR A 18 -15.69 10.75 12.72
C THR A 18 -15.99 9.65 11.70
N CYS A 19 -17.23 9.16 11.63
CA CYS A 19 -17.67 8.14 10.68
C CYS A 19 -17.54 8.61 9.22
N GLY A 20 -18.01 9.82 8.92
CA GLY A 20 -17.99 10.41 7.59
C GLY A 20 -16.57 10.46 7.01
N LEU A 21 -15.60 10.96 7.79
CA LEU A 21 -14.20 11.00 7.36
C LEU A 21 -13.58 9.59 7.25
N ILE A 22 -13.95 8.67 8.15
CA ILE A 22 -13.47 7.28 8.05
C ILE A 22 -13.93 6.62 6.76
N TYR A 23 -15.17 6.84 6.29
CA TYR A 23 -15.63 6.28 5.02
C TYR A 23 -14.85 6.85 3.81
N GLU A 24 -14.53 8.14 3.84
CA GLU A 24 -13.69 8.78 2.82
C GLU A 24 -12.27 8.18 2.80
N LEU A 25 -11.66 8.03 3.98
CA LEU A 25 -10.32 7.44 4.12
C LEU A 25 -10.29 5.96 3.71
N ILE A 26 -11.33 5.18 4.05
CA ILE A 26 -11.49 3.79 3.59
C ILE A 26 -11.54 3.74 2.08
N ALA A 27 -12.38 4.57 1.45
CA ALA A 27 -12.54 4.59 0.01
C ALA A 27 -11.23 4.97 -0.70
N GLY A 28 -10.51 6.00 -0.20
CA GLY A 28 -9.22 6.41 -0.71
C GLY A 28 -8.15 5.32 -0.59
N THR A 29 -8.09 4.68 0.57
CA THR A 29 -7.14 3.60 0.83
C THR A 29 -7.44 2.38 -0.05
N LEU A 30 -8.70 2.02 -0.20
CA LEU A 30 -9.12 0.88 -1.02
C LEU A 30 -8.87 1.14 -2.50
N ALA A 31 -9.17 2.35 -2.99
CA ALA A 31 -8.90 2.72 -4.37
C ALA A 31 -7.39 2.70 -4.69
N ASN A 32 -6.56 3.21 -3.78
CA ASN A 32 -5.11 3.09 -3.90
C ASN A 32 -4.64 1.64 -3.90
N TYR A 33 -5.21 0.80 -3.05
CA TYR A 33 -4.88 -0.62 -2.97
C TYR A 33 -5.23 -1.39 -4.26
N LEU A 34 -6.40 -1.11 -4.83
CA LEU A 34 -6.94 -1.85 -5.98
C LEU A 34 -6.55 -1.25 -7.34
N LEU A 35 -6.40 0.07 -7.44
CA LEU A 35 -6.16 0.77 -8.71
C LEU A 35 -4.75 1.35 -8.84
N GLY A 36 -3.95 1.38 -7.75
CA GLY A 36 -2.66 2.08 -7.73
C GLY A 36 -2.82 3.61 -7.75
N ASP A 37 -1.74 4.34 -8.09
CA ASP A 37 -1.69 5.82 -8.18
C ASP A 37 -2.37 6.53 -7.00
N SER A 38 -1.70 6.49 -5.84
CA SER A 38 -2.25 7.00 -4.58
C SER A 38 -2.67 8.46 -4.63
N VAL A 39 -1.94 9.33 -5.34
CA VAL A 39 -2.23 10.77 -5.37
C VAL A 39 -3.49 11.06 -6.18
N THR A 40 -3.59 10.50 -7.38
CA THR A 40 -4.77 10.70 -8.24
C THR A 40 -6.00 10.07 -7.60
N GLN A 41 -5.89 8.86 -7.06
CA GLN A 41 -7.04 8.18 -6.42
C GLN A 41 -7.53 8.95 -5.20
N PHE A 42 -6.66 9.31 -4.25
CA PHE A 42 -7.08 10.08 -3.08
C PHE A 42 -7.65 11.44 -3.47
N SER A 43 -7.02 12.19 -4.37
CA SER A 43 -7.49 13.51 -4.78
C SER A 43 -8.86 13.44 -5.45
N THR A 44 -9.08 12.47 -6.33
CA THR A 44 -10.36 12.30 -7.03
C THR A 44 -11.46 11.87 -6.07
N ILE A 45 -11.18 10.95 -5.14
CA ILE A 45 -12.13 10.48 -4.14
C ILE A 45 -12.53 11.60 -3.21
N ILE A 46 -11.58 12.37 -2.67
CA ILE A 46 -11.86 13.56 -1.86
C ILE A 46 -12.75 14.53 -2.64
N GLY A 47 -12.42 14.83 -3.90
CA GLY A 47 -13.21 15.73 -4.73
C GLY A 47 -14.64 15.26 -4.95
N VAL A 48 -14.83 13.99 -5.33
CA VAL A 48 -16.15 13.38 -5.55
C VAL A 48 -16.95 13.33 -4.25
N TYR A 49 -16.33 12.95 -3.14
CA TYR A 49 -16.97 12.86 -1.83
C TYR A 49 -17.46 14.24 -1.35
N LEU A 50 -16.59 15.26 -1.37
CA LEU A 50 -16.95 16.62 -0.98
C LEU A 50 -18.04 17.22 -1.87
N PHE A 51 -17.95 17.00 -3.20
CA PHE A 51 -19.01 17.42 -4.12
C PHE A 51 -20.34 16.75 -3.77
N SER A 52 -20.32 15.45 -3.49
CA SER A 52 -21.51 14.67 -3.12
C SER A 52 -22.09 15.13 -1.77
N MET A 53 -21.23 15.46 -0.78
CA MET A 53 -21.69 16.10 0.48
C MET A 53 -22.39 17.44 0.23
N GLY A 54 -21.85 18.25 -0.69
CA GLY A 54 -22.49 19.50 -1.12
C GLY A 54 -23.89 19.27 -1.71
N LEU A 55 -24.04 18.23 -2.56
CA LEU A 55 -25.33 17.82 -3.09
C LEU A 55 -26.28 17.36 -1.99
N GLY A 56 -25.80 16.53 -1.04
CA GLY A 56 -26.58 16.10 0.12
C GLY A 56 -27.07 17.29 0.96
N SER A 57 -26.17 18.23 1.25
CA SER A 57 -26.53 19.47 1.96
C SER A 57 -27.59 20.26 1.20
N TRP A 58 -27.49 20.40 -0.12
CA TRP A 58 -28.50 21.06 -0.94
C TRP A 58 -29.83 20.30 -0.93
N ILE A 59 -29.85 18.98 -1.00
CA ILE A 59 -31.04 18.12 -0.95
C ILE A 59 -31.75 18.25 0.41
N SER A 60 -31.02 18.50 1.49
CA SER A 60 -31.57 18.60 2.86
C SER A 60 -32.72 19.59 2.97
N LYS A 61 -32.79 20.63 2.12
CA LYS A 61 -33.85 21.64 2.11
C LYS A 61 -35.27 21.09 1.82
N TYR A 62 -35.35 19.93 1.16
CA TYR A 62 -36.64 19.32 0.82
C TYR A 62 -37.24 18.48 1.96
N PHE A 63 -36.53 18.30 3.06
CA PHE A 63 -37.01 17.59 4.24
C PHE A 63 -37.67 18.60 5.23
N ASP A 64 -38.95 18.86 5.12
CA ASP A 64 -39.61 19.89 5.96
C ASP A 64 -40.29 19.34 7.21
N LYS A 65 -40.75 18.08 7.17
CA LYS A 65 -41.52 17.45 8.26
C LYS A 65 -40.80 16.25 8.82
N ASN A 66 -41.00 15.96 10.13
CA ASN A 66 -40.41 14.79 10.79
C ASN A 66 -38.89 14.70 10.65
N LEU A 67 -38.19 15.82 10.85
CA LEU A 67 -36.75 15.91 10.65
C LEU A 67 -35.97 14.86 11.45
N LEU A 68 -36.35 14.62 12.70
CA LEU A 68 -35.72 13.62 13.55
C LEU A 68 -35.92 12.20 13.00
N GLY A 69 -37.09 11.89 12.44
CA GLY A 69 -37.33 10.61 11.78
C GLY A 69 -36.53 10.43 10.50
N TRP A 70 -36.29 11.51 9.73
CA TRP A 70 -35.41 11.47 8.56
C TRP A 70 -33.94 11.32 8.96
N PHE A 71 -33.50 12.06 9.96
CA PHE A 71 -32.15 11.92 10.50
C PHE A 71 -31.83 10.46 10.86
N ILE A 72 -32.71 9.79 11.63
CA ILE A 72 -32.52 8.38 12.00
C ILE A 72 -32.46 7.46 10.78
N ARG A 73 -33.31 7.68 9.76
CA ARG A 73 -33.25 6.88 8.53
C ARG A 73 -31.92 7.05 7.77
N ILE A 74 -31.45 8.30 7.72
CA ILE A 74 -30.19 8.64 7.06
C ILE A 74 -29.03 7.97 7.80
N GLU A 75 -28.99 8.03 9.13
CA GLU A 75 -27.97 7.35 9.94
C GLU A 75 -27.94 5.82 9.71
N ILE A 76 -29.12 5.19 9.61
CA ILE A 76 -29.21 3.76 9.27
C ILE A 76 -28.65 3.51 7.87
N LEU A 77 -28.99 4.34 6.89
CA LEU A 77 -28.54 4.20 5.52
C LEU A 77 -27.03 4.45 5.38
N VAL A 78 -26.50 5.50 6.03
CA VAL A 78 -25.05 5.77 6.08
C VAL A 78 -24.32 4.58 6.69
N GLY A 79 -24.81 4.07 7.82
CA GLY A 79 -24.21 2.93 8.48
C GLY A 79 -24.24 1.66 7.63
N LEU A 80 -25.30 1.40 6.87
CA LEU A 80 -25.38 0.25 5.97
C LEU A 80 -24.50 0.44 4.73
N VAL A 81 -24.67 1.56 4.01
CA VAL A 81 -23.93 1.81 2.76
C VAL A 81 -22.43 1.97 3.04
N GLY A 82 -22.07 2.84 3.99
CA GLY A 82 -20.68 3.06 4.37
C GLY A 82 -20.04 1.82 5.00
N GLY A 83 -20.78 1.15 5.91
CA GLY A 83 -20.28 -0.04 6.59
C GLY A 83 -20.06 -1.25 5.67
N THR A 84 -20.85 -1.41 4.61
CA THR A 84 -20.71 -2.53 3.65
C THR A 84 -19.89 -2.16 2.42
N SER A 85 -19.56 -0.87 2.20
CA SER A 85 -18.92 -0.36 0.99
C SER A 85 -17.62 -1.09 0.66
N SER A 86 -16.75 -1.28 1.64
CA SER A 86 -15.46 -1.96 1.43
C SER A 86 -15.63 -3.41 1.00
N SER A 87 -16.57 -4.15 1.62
CA SER A 87 -16.86 -5.53 1.24
C SER A 87 -17.41 -5.64 -0.18
N ILE A 88 -18.33 -4.74 -0.55
CA ILE A 88 -18.88 -4.67 -1.90
C ILE A 88 -17.77 -4.39 -2.91
N LEU A 89 -16.90 -3.40 -2.64
CA LEU A 89 -15.80 -3.03 -3.53
C LEU A 89 -14.80 -4.17 -3.71
N PHE A 90 -14.44 -4.88 -2.64
CA PHE A 90 -13.58 -6.07 -2.77
C PHE A 90 -14.20 -7.17 -3.62
N LEU A 91 -15.48 -7.50 -3.40
CA LEU A 91 -16.16 -8.56 -4.15
C LEU A 91 -16.37 -8.23 -5.63
N VAL A 92 -16.54 -6.94 -5.95
CA VAL A 92 -16.84 -6.50 -7.31
C VAL A 92 -15.59 -6.25 -8.13
N PHE A 93 -14.44 -6.04 -7.50
CA PHE A 93 -13.20 -5.65 -8.17
C PHE A 93 -12.83 -6.58 -9.34
N GLU A 94 -12.85 -7.89 -9.12
CA GLU A 94 -12.51 -8.89 -10.13
C GLU A 94 -13.67 -9.25 -11.08
N SER A 95 -14.91 -8.96 -10.66
CA SER A 95 -16.09 -9.44 -11.36
C SER A 95 -16.64 -8.45 -12.39
N VAL A 96 -16.23 -7.18 -12.33
CA VAL A 96 -16.85 -6.11 -13.12
C VAL A 96 -15.81 -5.26 -13.84
N SER A 97 -15.83 -5.26 -15.16
CA SER A 97 -14.95 -4.45 -16.02
C SER A 97 -15.03 -2.93 -15.74
N SER A 98 -16.11 -2.47 -15.11
CA SER A 98 -16.33 -1.05 -14.79
C SER A 98 -16.27 -0.76 -13.29
N PHE A 99 -15.31 -1.36 -12.57
CA PHE A 99 -15.10 -1.17 -11.14
C PHE A 99 -15.12 0.31 -10.70
N ARG A 100 -14.49 1.19 -11.47
CA ARG A 100 -14.46 2.66 -11.18
C ARG A 100 -15.84 3.26 -11.08
N ILE A 101 -16.81 2.83 -11.89
CA ILE A 101 -18.19 3.34 -11.82
C ILE A 101 -18.84 2.96 -10.49
N ILE A 102 -18.66 1.74 -10.03
CA ILE A 102 -19.21 1.27 -8.75
C ILE A 102 -18.52 1.97 -7.59
N LEU A 103 -17.21 2.14 -7.63
CA LEU A 103 -16.44 2.89 -6.64
C LEU A 103 -16.96 4.31 -6.49
N TYR A 104 -17.00 5.08 -7.57
CA TYR A 104 -17.48 6.47 -7.52
C TYR A 104 -18.98 6.56 -7.22
N GLY A 105 -19.79 5.60 -7.63
CA GLY A 105 -21.20 5.50 -7.29
C GLY A 105 -21.41 5.32 -5.78
N LEU A 106 -20.71 4.38 -5.14
CA LEU A 106 -20.78 4.15 -3.70
C LEU A 106 -20.28 5.36 -2.91
N ILE A 107 -19.16 5.96 -3.33
CA ILE A 107 -18.63 7.19 -2.72
C ILE A 107 -19.64 8.33 -2.82
N SER A 108 -20.26 8.52 -3.98
CA SER A 108 -21.27 9.58 -4.18
C SER A 108 -22.50 9.35 -3.31
N ILE A 109 -23.01 8.13 -3.23
CA ILE A 109 -24.17 7.81 -2.38
C ILE A 109 -23.83 8.07 -0.92
N THR A 110 -22.67 7.59 -0.45
CA THR A 110 -22.21 7.80 0.94
C THR A 110 -22.04 9.29 1.23
N GLY A 111 -21.38 10.03 0.33
CA GLY A 111 -21.19 11.48 0.46
C GLY A 111 -22.50 12.27 0.50
N ILE A 112 -23.48 11.93 -0.35
CA ILE A 112 -24.81 12.56 -0.32
C ILE A 112 -25.50 12.32 1.03
N LEU A 113 -25.48 11.08 1.52
CA LEU A 113 -26.11 10.73 2.79
C LEU A 113 -25.44 11.46 3.97
N VAL A 114 -24.11 11.46 4.04
CA VAL A 114 -23.36 12.20 5.08
C VAL A 114 -23.59 13.71 4.97
N GLY A 115 -23.66 14.24 3.75
CA GLY A 115 -23.95 15.66 3.52
C GLY A 115 -25.33 16.13 3.98
N LEU A 116 -26.30 15.21 4.15
CA LEU A 116 -27.61 15.49 4.72
C LEU A 116 -27.58 15.69 6.24
N GLU A 117 -26.64 15.10 6.96
CA GLU A 117 -26.65 14.95 8.42
C GLU A 117 -26.56 16.30 9.16
N ILE A 118 -25.50 17.07 8.87
CA ILE A 118 -25.25 18.37 9.56
C ILE A 118 -26.39 19.35 9.35
N PRO A 119 -26.90 19.63 8.12
CA PRO A 119 -28.02 20.53 7.92
C PRO A 119 -29.31 20.09 8.64
N LEU A 120 -29.59 18.78 8.66
CA LEU A 120 -30.75 18.27 9.40
C LEU A 120 -30.59 18.45 10.89
N LEU A 121 -29.42 18.13 11.46
CA LEU A 121 -29.10 18.33 12.86
C LEU A 121 -29.21 19.82 13.27
N MET A 122 -28.66 20.73 12.47
CA MET A 122 -28.80 22.17 12.72
C MET A 122 -30.25 22.60 12.74
N ARG A 123 -31.09 22.09 11.83
CA ARG A 123 -32.51 22.39 11.78
C ARG A 123 -33.29 21.78 12.97
N ILE A 124 -32.91 20.62 13.46
CA ILE A 124 -33.49 20.00 14.67
C ILE A 124 -33.13 20.79 15.93
N LEU A 125 -31.93 21.36 15.97
CA LEU A 125 -31.39 22.05 17.15
C LEU A 125 -31.65 23.56 17.15
N LYS A 126 -32.08 24.17 16.04
CA LYS A 126 -32.23 25.63 15.88
C LYS A 126 -33.06 26.29 16.97
N ASP A 127 -34.10 25.62 17.48
CA ASP A 127 -34.99 26.15 18.50
C ASP A 127 -34.45 25.92 19.95
N ARG A 128 -33.28 25.35 20.09
CA ARG A 128 -32.64 24.99 21.37
C ARG A 128 -31.40 25.81 21.70
N PHE A 129 -30.78 26.44 20.70
CA PHE A 129 -29.60 27.27 20.83
C PHE A 129 -29.76 28.56 20.05
N GLU A 130 -29.09 29.63 20.49
CA GLU A 130 -28.87 30.79 19.61
C GLU A 130 -28.11 30.36 18.37
N PHE A 131 -28.42 30.93 17.22
CA PHE A 131 -27.85 30.49 15.93
C PHE A 131 -26.30 30.48 15.93
N LYS A 132 -25.70 31.56 16.48
CA LYS A 132 -24.22 31.68 16.59
C LYS A 132 -23.59 30.53 17.40
N ASP A 133 -24.24 30.16 18.52
CA ASP A 133 -23.77 29.11 19.42
C ASP A 133 -23.97 27.72 18.79
N LEU A 134 -25.08 27.54 18.08
CA LEU A 134 -25.37 26.31 17.36
C LEU A 134 -24.30 26.03 16.30
N VAL A 135 -24.05 27.01 15.42
CA VAL A 135 -23.07 26.91 14.35
C VAL A 135 -21.68 26.61 14.95
N SER A 136 -21.26 27.39 15.96
CA SER A 136 -19.97 27.21 16.62
C SER A 136 -19.82 25.81 17.20
N LYS A 137 -20.81 25.31 17.96
CA LYS A 137 -20.75 23.98 18.59
C LYS A 137 -20.75 22.86 17.56
N VAL A 138 -21.65 22.92 16.58
CA VAL A 138 -21.72 21.85 15.56
C VAL A 138 -20.41 21.73 14.82
N PHE A 139 -19.85 22.82 14.30
CA PHE A 139 -18.58 22.76 13.57
C PHE A 139 -17.37 22.43 14.48
N THR A 140 -17.40 22.83 15.76
CA THR A 140 -16.35 22.43 16.70
C THR A 140 -16.32 20.91 16.89
N PHE A 141 -17.46 20.28 17.14
CA PHE A 141 -17.54 18.82 17.30
C PHE A 141 -17.24 18.08 15.99
N ASP A 142 -17.66 18.63 14.85
CA ASP A 142 -17.35 18.11 13.51
C ASP A 142 -15.83 18.07 13.25
N TYR A 143 -15.14 19.19 13.42
CA TYR A 143 -13.70 19.26 13.20
C TYR A 143 -12.88 18.42 14.21
N ILE A 144 -13.31 18.35 15.47
CA ILE A 144 -12.66 17.47 16.45
C ILE A 144 -12.85 16.01 16.06
N GLY A 145 -14.06 15.62 15.62
CA GLY A 145 -14.32 14.27 15.12
C GLY A 145 -13.44 13.91 13.91
N ALA A 146 -13.34 14.83 12.95
CA ALA A 146 -12.50 14.68 11.78
C ALA A 146 -11.00 14.55 12.15
N LEU A 147 -10.50 15.38 13.09
CA LEU A 147 -9.13 15.26 13.58
C LEU A 147 -8.85 13.89 14.19
N ILE A 148 -9.75 13.41 15.06
CA ILE A 148 -9.60 12.11 15.72
C ILE A 148 -9.62 10.99 14.66
N ALA A 149 -10.54 11.03 13.70
CA ALA A 149 -10.61 10.07 12.61
C ALA A 149 -9.29 10.01 11.83
N SER A 150 -8.73 11.16 11.44
CA SER A 150 -7.52 11.26 10.66
C SER A 150 -6.28 10.68 11.35
N LEU A 151 -6.23 10.73 12.70
CA LEU A 151 -5.13 10.17 13.50
C LEU A 151 -5.36 8.69 13.81
N VAL A 152 -6.57 8.34 14.23
CA VAL A 152 -6.90 6.97 14.67
C VAL A 152 -6.93 6.00 13.49
N PHE A 153 -7.33 6.44 12.31
CA PHE A 153 -7.43 5.59 11.13
C PHE A 153 -6.09 4.94 10.75
N PRO A 154 -5.02 5.68 10.44
CA PRO A 154 -3.75 5.07 10.04
C PRO A 154 -2.98 4.45 11.23
N LEU A 155 -3.12 4.97 12.45
CA LEU A 155 -2.32 4.52 13.60
C LEU A 155 -2.91 3.30 14.32
N LEU A 156 -4.23 3.17 14.34
CA LEU A 156 -4.91 2.12 15.10
C LEU A 156 -5.82 1.25 14.23
N LEU A 157 -6.71 1.86 13.43
CA LEU A 157 -7.76 1.10 12.76
C LEU A 157 -7.20 0.20 11.66
N ILE A 158 -6.42 0.74 10.74
CA ILE A 158 -5.86 -0.03 9.64
C ILE A 158 -4.89 -1.12 10.12
N PRO A 159 -3.91 -0.85 11.03
CA PRO A 159 -2.97 -1.86 11.47
C PRO A 159 -3.61 -3.02 12.27
N TYR A 160 -4.65 -2.75 13.06
CA TYR A 160 -5.22 -3.75 13.96
C TYR A 160 -6.54 -4.36 13.46
N LEU A 161 -7.39 -3.61 12.76
CA LEU A 161 -8.68 -4.08 12.28
C LEU A 161 -8.70 -4.36 10.78
N GLY A 162 -7.89 -3.64 10.01
CA GLY A 162 -7.94 -3.64 8.55
C GLY A 162 -9.13 -2.84 7.99
N ILE A 163 -9.19 -2.69 6.67
CA ILE A 163 -10.15 -1.82 5.98
C ILE A 163 -11.59 -2.31 6.19
N VAL A 164 -11.86 -3.60 5.97
CA VAL A 164 -13.21 -4.16 5.99
C VAL A 164 -13.84 -4.12 7.37
N ARG A 165 -13.12 -4.56 8.41
CA ARG A 165 -13.64 -4.48 9.78
C ARG A 165 -13.83 -3.04 10.24
N THR A 166 -12.96 -2.12 9.83
CA THR A 166 -13.10 -0.70 10.14
C THR A 166 -14.40 -0.16 9.56
N ALA A 167 -14.73 -0.46 8.30
CA ALA A 167 -15.98 -0.04 7.69
C ALA A 167 -17.22 -0.54 8.49
N TYR A 168 -17.27 -1.82 8.81
CA TYR A 168 -18.37 -2.39 9.59
C TYR A 168 -18.47 -1.77 10.99
N LEU A 169 -17.35 -1.53 11.68
CA LEU A 169 -17.34 -0.89 13.00
C LEU A 169 -17.97 0.49 12.96
N PHE A 170 -17.57 1.32 12.00
CA PHE A 170 -18.11 2.67 11.86
C PHE A 170 -19.56 2.66 11.35
N GLY A 171 -19.93 1.69 10.52
CA GLY A 171 -21.32 1.42 10.18
C GLY A 171 -22.19 1.12 11.40
N MET A 172 -21.70 0.28 12.31
CA MET A 172 -22.39 0.00 13.58
C MET A 172 -22.49 1.23 14.47
N LEU A 173 -21.47 2.11 14.51
CA LEU A 173 -21.53 3.36 15.28
C LEU A 173 -22.61 4.29 14.77
N ASN A 174 -22.76 4.49 13.46
CA ASN A 174 -23.85 5.28 12.88
C ASN A 174 -25.23 4.69 13.24
N VAL A 175 -25.42 3.39 13.04
CA VAL A 175 -26.69 2.75 13.36
C VAL A 175 -26.98 2.78 14.87
N LEU A 176 -25.95 2.73 15.72
CA LEU A 176 -26.09 2.89 17.17
C LEU A 176 -26.56 4.30 17.54
N VAL A 177 -26.04 5.35 16.88
CA VAL A 177 -26.52 6.73 17.02
C VAL A 177 -28.01 6.81 16.65
N ALA A 178 -28.41 6.19 15.53
CA ALA A 178 -29.78 6.09 15.10
C ALA A 178 -30.69 5.44 16.16
N LEU A 179 -30.26 4.29 16.68
CA LEU A 179 -31.00 3.51 17.68
C LEU A 179 -31.14 4.27 19.00
N ILE A 180 -30.05 4.84 19.53
CA ILE A 180 -30.07 5.62 20.78
C ILE A 180 -30.97 6.85 20.63
N THR A 181 -30.89 7.56 19.50
CA THR A 181 -31.74 8.70 19.21
C THR A 181 -33.20 8.26 19.13
N CYS A 182 -33.49 7.15 18.44
CA CYS A 182 -34.84 6.63 18.32
C CYS A 182 -35.46 6.21 19.67
N ILE A 183 -34.69 5.58 20.55
CA ILE A 183 -35.16 5.17 21.89
C ILE A 183 -35.43 6.38 22.77
N ASN A 184 -34.55 7.38 22.79
CA ASN A 184 -34.70 8.55 23.66
C ASN A 184 -35.85 9.47 23.22
N PHE A 185 -36.19 9.50 21.93
CA PHE A 185 -37.19 10.42 21.36
C PHE A 185 -38.37 9.71 20.68
N LYS A 186 -38.67 8.49 21.10
CA LYS A 186 -39.71 7.63 20.52
C LYS A 186 -41.10 8.29 20.43
N HIS A 187 -41.41 9.23 21.33
CA HIS A 187 -42.68 9.94 21.36
C HIS A 187 -42.75 11.08 20.32
N GLU A 188 -41.63 11.58 19.85
CA GLU A 188 -41.52 12.66 18.87
C GLU A 188 -41.43 12.12 17.43
N ILE A 189 -41.25 10.80 17.28
CA ILE A 189 -40.96 10.16 15.99
C ILE A 189 -42.15 9.32 15.53
N LYS A 190 -42.67 9.63 14.34
CA LYS A 190 -43.66 8.78 13.70
C LYS A 190 -43.02 7.47 13.22
N GLY A 191 -43.58 6.34 13.66
CA GLY A 191 -43.06 5.02 13.29
C GLY A 191 -41.81 4.59 14.06
N ALA A 192 -41.60 5.08 15.29
CA ALA A 192 -40.41 4.77 16.11
C ALA A 192 -40.12 3.27 16.26
N LYS A 193 -41.19 2.45 16.45
CA LYS A 193 -40.99 0.98 16.54
C LYS A 193 -40.36 0.38 15.29
N TYR A 194 -40.80 0.81 14.10
CA TYR A 194 -40.23 0.38 12.83
C TYR A 194 -38.76 0.76 12.71
N LEU A 195 -38.42 2.03 13.06
CA LEU A 195 -37.04 2.51 13.01
C LEU A 195 -36.14 1.80 14.04
N GLN A 196 -36.65 1.48 15.23
CA GLN A 196 -35.94 0.66 16.21
C GLN A 196 -35.65 -0.75 15.66
N SER A 197 -36.65 -1.41 15.10
CA SER A 197 -36.47 -2.75 14.50
C SER A 197 -35.47 -2.69 13.33
N ALA A 198 -35.57 -1.69 12.46
CA ALA A 198 -34.65 -1.50 11.36
C ALA A 198 -33.21 -1.27 11.87
N SER A 199 -33.01 -0.44 12.90
CA SER A 199 -31.68 -0.24 13.50
C SER A 199 -31.11 -1.52 14.09
N ILE A 200 -31.93 -2.31 14.82
CA ILE A 200 -31.47 -3.57 15.40
C ILE A 200 -31.09 -4.58 14.32
N ILE A 201 -31.92 -4.73 13.27
CA ILE A 201 -31.63 -5.62 12.14
C ILE A 201 -30.33 -5.20 11.45
N SER A 202 -30.16 -3.89 11.21
CA SER A 202 -28.94 -3.33 10.59
C SER A 202 -27.70 -3.58 11.46
N LEU A 203 -27.79 -3.40 12.78
CA LEU A 203 -26.70 -3.72 13.70
C LEU A 203 -26.31 -5.19 13.66
N VAL A 204 -27.30 -6.10 13.66
CA VAL A 204 -27.02 -7.54 13.55
C VAL A 204 -26.36 -7.88 12.21
N ALA A 205 -26.85 -7.30 11.11
CA ALA A 205 -26.27 -7.52 9.79
C ALA A 205 -24.81 -7.02 9.72
N LEU A 206 -24.54 -5.81 10.21
CA LEU A 206 -23.19 -5.22 10.25
C LEU A 206 -22.25 -5.99 11.20
N LEU A 207 -22.75 -6.45 12.35
CA LEU A 207 -21.98 -7.29 13.27
C LEU A 207 -21.61 -8.63 12.63
N THR A 208 -22.54 -9.23 11.91
CA THR A 208 -22.28 -10.46 11.14
C THR A 208 -21.18 -10.19 10.09
N GLY A 209 -21.28 -9.11 9.33
CA GLY A 209 -20.24 -8.71 8.38
C GLY A 209 -18.89 -8.47 9.06
N PHE A 210 -18.86 -7.83 10.23
CA PHE A 210 -17.64 -7.62 11.01
C PHE A 210 -16.96 -8.93 11.42
N ILE A 211 -17.76 -9.91 11.90
CA ILE A 211 -17.26 -11.23 12.30
C ILE A 211 -16.67 -11.98 11.09
N TYR A 212 -17.38 -11.97 9.97
CA TYR A 212 -16.99 -12.67 8.74
C TYR A 212 -16.12 -11.84 7.79
N ALA A 213 -15.64 -10.68 8.20
CA ALA A 213 -14.83 -9.78 7.36
C ALA A 213 -13.62 -10.47 6.70
N ASN A 214 -12.88 -11.29 7.47
CA ASN A 214 -11.73 -12.04 6.93
C ASN A 214 -12.16 -13.07 5.87
N THR A 215 -13.29 -13.74 6.09
CA THR A 215 -13.83 -14.71 5.11
C THR A 215 -14.20 -14.01 3.82
N ILE A 216 -14.81 -12.81 3.89
CA ILE A 216 -15.16 -11.99 2.72
C ILE A 216 -13.89 -11.57 1.98
N THR A 217 -12.89 -11.06 2.70
CA THR A 217 -11.61 -10.64 2.09
C THR A 217 -10.89 -11.83 1.45
N ASN A 218 -10.77 -12.96 2.16
CA ASN A 218 -10.11 -14.16 1.64
C ASN A 218 -10.87 -14.74 0.43
N PHE A 219 -12.20 -14.69 0.43
CA PHE A 219 -13.00 -15.12 -0.72
C PHE A 219 -12.74 -14.21 -1.93
N SER A 220 -12.75 -12.89 -1.76
CA SER A 220 -12.41 -11.96 -2.84
C SER A 220 -11.00 -12.19 -3.37
N GLU A 221 -10.01 -12.30 -2.47
CA GLU A 221 -8.62 -12.61 -2.86
C GLU A 221 -8.50 -13.95 -3.59
N SER A 222 -9.31 -14.96 -3.22
CA SER A 222 -9.31 -16.25 -3.92
C SER A 222 -9.86 -16.18 -5.36
N LEU A 223 -10.60 -15.14 -5.70
CA LEU A 223 -11.01 -14.86 -7.08
C LEU A 223 -9.89 -14.20 -7.89
N THR A 224 -9.06 -13.37 -7.24
CA THR A 224 -7.92 -12.69 -7.86
C THR A 224 -6.76 -13.66 -8.15
N TYR A 225 -6.47 -14.55 -7.19
CA TYR A 225 -5.35 -15.48 -7.32
C TYR A 225 -5.85 -16.87 -7.77
N SER A 226 -5.36 -17.32 -8.93
CA SER A 226 -5.67 -18.67 -9.45
C SER A 226 -5.13 -19.81 -8.60
N ASP A 227 -4.19 -19.50 -7.68
CA ASP A 227 -3.49 -20.45 -6.84
C ASP A 227 -4.02 -20.41 -5.40
N THR A 228 -3.82 -21.49 -4.63
CA THR A 228 -4.29 -21.55 -3.23
C THR A 228 -3.50 -20.56 -2.36
N ILE A 229 -4.18 -19.63 -1.71
CA ILE A 229 -3.59 -18.73 -0.72
C ILE A 229 -3.27 -19.55 0.54
N ILE A 230 -2.00 -19.58 0.93
CA ILE A 230 -1.52 -20.28 2.15
C ILE A 230 -1.16 -19.32 3.28
N PHE A 231 -0.96 -18.05 2.96
CA PHE A 231 -0.73 -16.97 3.93
C PHE A 231 -1.23 -15.65 3.38
N SER A 232 -1.91 -14.87 4.22
CA SER A 232 -2.29 -13.50 3.90
C SER A 232 -2.24 -12.62 5.15
N LYS A 233 -1.63 -11.45 5.05
CA LYS A 233 -1.51 -10.49 6.14
C LYS A 233 -1.39 -9.06 5.64
N SER A 234 -2.20 -8.15 6.19
CA SER A 234 -1.99 -6.71 6.02
C SER A 234 -1.04 -6.21 7.10
N THR A 235 -0.09 -5.37 6.70
CA THR A 235 0.80 -4.63 7.58
C THR A 235 0.54 -3.13 7.42
N PRO A 236 1.16 -2.24 8.20
CA PRO A 236 1.06 -0.81 7.95
C PRO A 236 1.64 -0.35 6.60
N TYR A 237 2.41 -1.20 5.93
CA TYR A 237 3.16 -0.85 4.72
C TYR A 237 2.61 -1.52 3.47
N GLN A 238 2.10 -2.77 3.61
CA GLN A 238 1.72 -3.58 2.45
C GLN A 238 0.80 -4.75 2.82
N ARG A 239 0.13 -5.28 1.81
CA ARG A 239 -0.57 -6.55 1.89
C ARG A 239 0.36 -7.66 1.41
N ILE A 240 0.67 -8.62 2.27
CA ILE A 240 1.52 -9.79 2.00
C ILE A 240 0.62 -10.97 1.71
N ILE A 241 0.77 -11.60 0.55
CA ILE A 241 0.05 -12.81 0.17
C ILE A 241 1.06 -13.83 -0.34
N ILE A 242 0.96 -15.07 0.17
CA ILE A 242 1.68 -16.20 -0.38
C ILE A 242 0.69 -17.20 -0.91
N THR A 243 0.85 -17.55 -2.18
CA THR A 243 0.09 -18.60 -2.83
C THR A 243 0.94 -19.84 -3.08
N LYS A 244 0.27 -20.97 -3.27
CA LYS A 244 0.90 -22.25 -3.58
C LYS A 244 0.17 -22.97 -4.71
N LYS A 245 0.93 -23.40 -5.71
CA LYS A 245 0.46 -24.27 -6.80
C LYS A 245 1.40 -25.44 -6.97
N GLY A 246 0.98 -26.62 -6.52
CA GLY A 246 1.86 -27.77 -6.50
C GLY A 246 3.09 -27.53 -5.59
N ARG A 247 4.29 -27.42 -6.19
CA ARG A 247 5.53 -27.10 -5.48
C ARG A 247 5.92 -25.63 -5.54
N ASP A 248 5.24 -24.84 -6.38
CA ASP A 248 5.53 -23.42 -6.55
C ASP A 248 4.91 -22.59 -5.41
N LEU A 249 5.75 -21.77 -4.79
CA LEU A 249 5.37 -20.73 -3.82
C LEU A 249 5.55 -19.38 -4.51
N ARG A 250 4.53 -18.54 -4.47
CA ARG A 250 4.58 -17.20 -5.03
C ARG A 250 4.29 -16.17 -3.96
N LEU A 251 5.10 -15.13 -3.92
CA LEU A 251 4.90 -13.99 -3.04
C LEU A 251 4.32 -12.83 -3.83
N PHE A 252 3.28 -12.24 -3.28
CA PHE A 252 2.69 -10.99 -3.80
C PHE A 252 2.70 -9.92 -2.71
N LEU A 253 3.11 -8.71 -3.07
CA LEU A 253 3.04 -7.52 -2.25
C LEU A 253 2.12 -6.50 -2.94
N ASN A 254 1.02 -6.13 -2.28
CA ASN A 254 -0.02 -5.26 -2.86
C ASN A 254 -0.52 -5.73 -4.24
N GLY A 255 -0.68 -7.05 -4.43
CA GLY A 255 -1.11 -7.64 -5.70
C GLY A 255 0.03 -7.89 -6.70
N ASN A 256 1.20 -7.28 -6.55
CA ASN A 256 2.33 -7.43 -7.46
C ASN A 256 3.18 -8.66 -7.08
N LEU A 257 3.44 -9.53 -8.06
CA LEU A 257 4.31 -10.68 -7.89
C LEU A 257 5.74 -10.24 -7.57
N GLN A 258 6.33 -10.78 -6.50
CA GLN A 258 7.72 -10.51 -6.10
C GLN A 258 8.64 -11.66 -6.47
N PHE A 259 8.17 -12.89 -6.36
CA PHE A 259 8.89 -14.06 -6.85
C PHE A 259 7.95 -15.27 -7.07
N SER A 260 8.38 -16.18 -7.91
CA SER A 260 7.93 -17.56 -7.99
C SER A 260 9.10 -18.47 -7.62
N SER A 261 8.90 -19.42 -6.70
CA SER A 261 9.97 -20.29 -6.18
C SER A 261 10.60 -21.22 -7.23
N VAL A 262 9.97 -21.36 -8.39
CA VAL A 262 10.49 -22.20 -9.47
C VAL A 262 11.55 -21.51 -10.32
N ASP A 263 11.56 -20.18 -10.38
CA ASP A 263 12.45 -19.40 -11.25
C ASP A 263 13.13 -18.19 -10.59
N GLU A 264 12.84 -17.90 -9.32
CA GLU A 264 13.44 -16.77 -8.56
C GLU A 264 14.97 -16.77 -8.55
N TYR A 265 15.59 -17.95 -8.70
CA TYR A 265 17.04 -18.07 -8.77
C TYR A 265 17.64 -17.31 -9.96
N ARG A 266 16.89 -17.17 -11.06
CA ARG A 266 17.33 -16.39 -12.23
C ARG A 266 17.44 -14.91 -11.90
N TYR A 267 16.51 -14.41 -11.10
CA TYR A 267 16.53 -13.04 -10.60
C TYR A 267 17.66 -12.82 -9.58
N HIS A 268 17.70 -13.64 -8.52
CA HIS A 268 18.65 -13.43 -7.43
C HIS A 268 20.09 -13.74 -7.82
N GLU A 269 20.32 -14.75 -8.66
CA GLU A 269 21.67 -15.00 -9.18
C GLU A 269 22.14 -13.84 -10.09
N ALA A 270 21.24 -13.29 -10.94
CA ALA A 270 21.56 -12.14 -11.77
C ALA A 270 21.82 -10.86 -10.95
N LEU A 271 21.09 -10.67 -9.85
CA LEU A 271 21.26 -9.52 -8.96
C LEU A 271 22.61 -9.57 -8.20
N ILE A 272 23.03 -10.75 -7.74
CA ILE A 272 24.13 -10.88 -6.77
C ILE A 272 25.47 -11.24 -7.42
N HIS A 273 25.50 -12.25 -8.28
CA HIS A 273 26.78 -12.82 -8.72
C HIS A 273 27.62 -11.92 -9.64
N PRO A 274 27.04 -11.08 -10.54
CA PRO A 274 27.84 -10.13 -11.31
C PRO A 274 28.65 -9.18 -10.43
N VAL A 275 28.09 -8.76 -9.30
CA VAL A 275 28.73 -7.85 -8.34
C VAL A 275 29.79 -8.59 -7.52
N LEU A 276 29.43 -9.69 -6.85
CA LEU A 276 30.31 -10.34 -5.88
C LEU A 276 31.47 -11.11 -6.55
N GLN A 277 31.27 -11.61 -7.76
CA GLN A 277 32.39 -12.23 -8.54
C GLN A 277 33.39 -11.17 -9.01
N ALA A 278 32.96 -9.93 -9.25
CA ALA A 278 33.85 -8.83 -9.58
C ALA A 278 34.61 -8.26 -8.35
N LEU A 279 34.19 -8.68 -7.13
CA LEU A 279 34.75 -8.22 -5.86
C LEU A 279 35.23 -9.41 -5.00
N PRO A 280 36.29 -10.12 -5.40
CA PRO A 280 36.71 -11.33 -4.70
C PRO A 280 37.12 -11.09 -3.23
N ASP A 281 37.52 -9.87 -2.88
CA ASP A 281 37.90 -9.48 -1.51
C ASP A 281 36.80 -8.85 -0.70
N ALA A 282 35.55 -8.83 -1.21
CA ALA A 282 34.42 -8.27 -0.51
C ALA A 282 34.17 -8.99 0.83
N LYS A 283 33.97 -8.20 1.90
CA LYS A 283 33.73 -8.71 3.27
C LYS A 283 32.41 -8.22 3.85
N ASN A 284 32.02 -7.00 3.53
CA ASN A 284 30.84 -6.34 4.10
C ASN A 284 29.86 -6.00 2.99
N VAL A 285 28.67 -6.56 3.06
CA VAL A 285 27.61 -6.34 2.08
C VAL A 285 26.41 -5.68 2.75
N LEU A 286 25.84 -4.67 2.09
CA LEU A 286 24.58 -4.04 2.46
C LEU A 286 23.50 -4.50 1.48
N VAL A 287 22.37 -4.94 2.00
CA VAL A 287 21.15 -5.22 1.23
C VAL A 287 20.07 -4.25 1.69
N MET A 288 19.49 -3.53 0.77
CA MET A 288 18.39 -2.58 1.02
C MET A 288 17.13 -3.11 0.33
N GLY A 289 16.10 -3.47 1.11
CA GLY A 289 14.98 -4.31 0.69
C GLY A 289 15.34 -5.79 0.80
N GLY A 290 14.69 -6.63 -0.01
CA GLY A 290 14.96 -8.08 -0.02
C GLY A 290 14.58 -8.79 1.28
N GLY A 291 13.47 -8.37 1.91
CA GLY A 291 12.98 -8.90 3.19
C GLY A 291 12.59 -10.38 3.17
N ASP A 292 12.65 -11.05 2.03
CA ASP A 292 12.49 -12.49 1.86
C ASP A 292 13.80 -13.28 2.13
N GLY A 293 14.95 -12.59 2.13
CA GLY A 293 16.25 -13.19 2.39
C GLY A 293 16.83 -14.02 1.25
N LEU A 294 16.26 -13.98 0.04
CA LEU A 294 16.74 -14.74 -1.12
C LEU A 294 18.03 -14.14 -1.69
N ALA A 295 18.13 -12.81 -1.75
CA ALA A 295 19.39 -12.12 -2.06
C ALA A 295 20.47 -12.46 -1.04
N VAL A 296 20.14 -12.48 0.26
CA VAL A 296 21.08 -12.87 1.33
C VAL A 296 21.53 -14.32 1.20
N ARG A 297 20.63 -15.23 0.78
CA ARG A 297 20.98 -16.62 0.48
C ARG A 297 22.12 -16.72 -0.56
N GLU A 298 22.03 -15.95 -1.63
CA GLU A 298 23.04 -15.92 -2.68
C GLU A 298 24.37 -15.32 -2.19
N ILE A 299 24.31 -14.24 -1.39
CA ILE A 299 25.50 -13.61 -0.78
C ILE A 299 26.25 -14.59 0.14
N LEU A 300 25.53 -15.39 0.92
CA LEU A 300 26.13 -16.34 1.86
C LEU A 300 26.83 -17.53 1.18
N LYS A 301 26.68 -17.72 -0.13
CA LYS A 301 27.49 -18.68 -0.91
C LYS A 301 28.97 -18.26 -0.98
N TYR A 302 29.31 -17.03 -0.65
CA TYR A 302 30.67 -16.50 -0.66
C TYR A 302 31.31 -16.59 0.73
N PRO A 303 32.27 -17.50 0.95
CA PRO A 303 32.83 -17.75 2.28
C PRO A 303 33.60 -16.56 2.85
N GLN A 304 34.20 -15.70 1.98
CA GLN A 304 34.94 -14.50 2.38
C GLN A 304 34.05 -13.40 2.95
N ILE A 305 32.74 -13.42 2.72
CA ILE A 305 31.80 -12.45 3.32
C ILE A 305 31.76 -12.64 4.83
N GLN A 306 32.02 -11.55 5.54
CA GLN A 306 32.06 -11.52 7.01
C GLN A 306 30.74 -10.98 7.60
N THR A 307 30.19 -9.92 7.01
CA THR A 307 28.95 -9.31 7.48
C THR A 307 27.99 -8.97 6.33
N VAL A 308 26.71 -9.26 6.55
CA VAL A 308 25.61 -8.83 5.70
C VAL A 308 24.67 -8.01 6.56
N THR A 309 24.46 -6.74 6.21
CA THR A 309 23.45 -5.89 6.84
C THR A 309 22.26 -5.80 5.88
N LEU A 310 21.09 -6.25 6.31
CA LEU A 310 19.85 -6.10 5.56
C LEU A 310 18.98 -5.05 6.21
N VAL A 311 18.47 -4.11 5.41
CA VAL A 311 17.55 -3.05 5.85
C VAL A 311 16.26 -3.16 5.08
N ASP A 312 15.20 -3.57 5.77
CA ASP A 312 13.86 -3.70 5.21
C ASP A 312 12.84 -3.00 6.09
N LEU A 313 11.86 -2.35 5.45
CA LEU A 313 10.84 -1.56 6.14
C LEU A 313 9.92 -2.42 6.99
N ASP A 314 9.51 -3.60 6.46
CA ASP A 314 8.42 -4.38 7.01
C ASP A 314 8.91 -5.53 7.91
N LYS A 315 8.80 -5.31 9.22
CA LYS A 315 9.15 -6.33 10.22
C LYS A 315 8.33 -7.62 10.08
N GLU A 316 7.09 -7.54 9.59
CA GLU A 316 6.27 -8.73 9.42
C GLU A 316 6.75 -9.58 8.24
N MET A 317 7.27 -8.96 7.20
CA MET A 317 7.91 -9.61 6.07
C MET A 317 9.15 -10.38 6.52
N THR A 318 10.11 -9.70 7.15
CA THR A 318 11.35 -10.33 7.62
C THR A 318 11.09 -11.39 8.69
N LYS A 319 10.10 -11.20 9.57
CA LYS A 319 9.67 -12.19 10.55
C LYS A 319 9.09 -13.44 9.87
N LEU A 320 8.24 -13.27 8.86
CA LEU A 320 7.61 -14.36 8.13
C LEU A 320 8.68 -15.29 7.52
N PHE A 321 9.68 -14.71 6.83
CA PHE A 321 10.77 -15.44 6.21
C PHE A 321 11.83 -15.97 7.20
N ARG A 322 11.76 -15.56 8.46
CA ARG A 322 12.60 -16.08 9.55
C ARG A 322 11.93 -17.18 10.37
N THR A 323 10.60 -17.35 10.28
CA THR A 323 9.86 -18.27 11.16
C THR A 323 9.03 -19.33 10.44
N ASN A 324 8.61 -19.09 9.19
CA ASN A 324 7.83 -20.06 8.43
C ASN A 324 8.75 -21.12 7.81
N GLU A 325 8.56 -22.39 8.14
CA GLU A 325 9.44 -23.49 7.71
C GLU A 325 9.55 -23.67 6.19
N MET A 326 8.50 -23.41 5.42
CA MET A 326 8.56 -23.50 3.95
C MET A 326 9.45 -22.38 3.38
N LEU A 327 9.32 -21.17 3.90
CA LEU A 327 10.06 -20.01 3.46
C LEU A 327 11.52 -20.04 3.97
N LEU A 328 11.75 -20.55 5.19
CA LEU A 328 13.09 -20.83 5.72
C LEU A 328 13.85 -21.82 4.84
N LYS A 329 13.18 -22.83 4.29
CA LYS A 329 13.80 -23.76 3.33
C LYS A 329 14.13 -23.05 2.02
N LEU A 330 13.25 -22.17 1.54
CA LEU A 330 13.43 -21.44 0.29
C LEU A 330 14.63 -20.49 0.36
N ASN A 331 14.78 -19.71 1.42
CA ASN A 331 15.91 -18.81 1.61
C ASN A 331 17.15 -19.50 2.28
N ASN A 332 17.15 -20.84 2.38
CA ASN A 332 18.22 -21.61 3.00
C ASN A 332 18.61 -21.11 4.40
N ARG A 333 17.63 -20.71 5.21
CA ARG A 333 17.79 -20.18 6.56
C ARG A 333 18.75 -18.98 6.65
N SER A 334 18.84 -18.18 5.58
CA SER A 334 19.78 -17.06 5.44
C SER A 334 19.72 -16.08 6.62
N PHE A 335 18.53 -15.76 7.13
CA PHE A 335 18.35 -14.88 8.28
C PHE A 335 18.73 -15.46 9.64
N LEU A 336 19.06 -16.73 9.70
CA LEU A 336 19.56 -17.38 10.93
C LEU A 336 21.09 -17.44 10.95
N SER A 337 21.76 -17.01 9.88
CA SER A 337 23.22 -16.96 9.82
C SER A 337 23.78 -15.90 10.79
N PRO A 338 24.83 -16.21 11.59
CA PRO A 338 25.48 -15.25 12.48
C PRO A 338 26.15 -14.08 11.73
N LYS A 339 26.37 -14.20 10.43
CA LYS A 339 26.90 -13.13 9.58
C LYS A 339 25.85 -12.06 9.23
N VAL A 340 24.57 -12.32 9.47
CA VAL A 340 23.43 -11.50 8.98
C VAL A 340 22.82 -10.69 10.11
N THR A 341 22.74 -9.39 9.91
CA THR A 341 22.01 -8.46 10.77
C THR A 341 20.83 -7.89 10.00
N VAL A 342 19.61 -8.16 10.48
CA VAL A 342 18.36 -7.62 9.91
C VAL A 342 17.93 -6.41 10.71
N ILE A 343 17.73 -5.27 10.04
CA ILE A 343 17.30 -4.00 10.60
C ILE A 343 15.95 -3.64 9.94
N ASN A 344 14.91 -3.47 10.75
CA ASN A 344 13.62 -3.02 10.22
C ASN A 344 13.51 -1.50 10.39
N ALA A 345 13.70 -0.78 9.29
CA ALA A 345 13.69 0.68 9.22
C ALA A 345 13.40 1.19 7.80
N ASP A 346 12.95 2.44 7.69
CA ASP A 346 12.91 3.15 6.41
C ASP A 346 14.34 3.33 5.88
N ALA A 347 14.62 2.74 4.72
CA ALA A 347 15.96 2.71 4.14
C ALA A 347 16.53 4.11 3.85
N PHE A 348 15.67 5.08 3.49
CA PHE A 348 16.09 6.45 3.23
C PHE A 348 16.58 7.13 4.51
N SER A 349 15.80 7.03 5.59
CA SER A 349 16.12 7.61 6.90
C SER A 349 17.34 6.92 7.51
N TRP A 350 17.37 5.59 7.48
CA TRP A 350 18.47 4.79 8.00
C TRP A 350 19.79 5.12 7.29
N ALA A 351 19.82 5.18 5.95
CA ALA A 351 21.03 5.46 5.20
C ALA A 351 21.64 6.83 5.51
N ARG A 352 20.83 7.84 5.82
CA ARG A 352 21.30 9.19 6.19
C ARG A 352 22.11 9.21 7.49
N GLU A 353 21.83 8.30 8.41
CA GLU A 353 22.45 8.23 9.73
C GLU A 353 23.70 7.35 9.75
N GLN A 354 23.94 6.56 8.70
CA GLN A 354 25.03 5.60 8.65
C GLN A 354 26.38 6.24 8.31
N ARG A 355 27.44 5.63 8.85
CA ARG A 355 28.84 5.97 8.55
C ARG A 355 29.66 4.76 8.12
N LYS A 356 29.12 3.52 8.33
CA LYS A 356 29.77 2.30 7.90
C LYS A 356 29.77 2.22 6.38
N VAL A 357 30.92 1.85 5.79
CA VAL A 357 31.04 1.64 4.34
C VAL A 357 31.08 0.17 3.99
N TYR A 358 30.59 -0.17 2.80
CA TYR A 358 30.40 -1.52 2.33
C TYR A 358 31.16 -1.77 1.03
N ASP A 359 31.57 -3.02 0.83
CA ASP A 359 32.26 -3.46 -0.39
C ASP A 359 31.24 -3.61 -1.54
N ALA A 360 30.05 -4.11 -1.22
CA ALA A 360 28.95 -4.23 -2.16
C ALA A 360 27.64 -3.70 -1.52
N ILE A 361 26.80 -3.07 -2.34
CA ILE A 361 25.45 -2.63 -1.96
C ILE A 361 24.45 -3.19 -2.97
N ILE A 362 23.47 -3.93 -2.46
CA ILE A 362 22.40 -4.53 -3.24
C ILE A 362 21.11 -3.76 -2.93
N ILE A 363 20.50 -3.17 -3.94
CA ILE A 363 19.24 -2.42 -3.82
C ILE A 363 18.16 -3.26 -4.49
N ASP A 364 17.33 -3.87 -3.65
CA ASP A 364 16.29 -4.83 -4.01
C ASP A 364 14.94 -4.34 -3.47
N PHE A 365 14.55 -3.13 -3.89
CA PHE A 365 13.26 -2.54 -3.56
C PHE A 365 12.18 -2.98 -4.54
N PRO A 366 10.89 -2.94 -4.15
CA PRO A 366 9.79 -3.04 -5.09
C PRO A 366 9.88 -1.95 -6.18
N ASP A 367 9.23 -2.20 -7.30
CA ASP A 367 9.14 -1.23 -8.40
C ASP A 367 8.55 0.11 -7.94
N PRO A 368 8.96 1.23 -8.55
CA PRO A 368 8.57 2.59 -8.15
C PRO A 368 7.12 2.93 -8.56
N SER A 369 6.17 2.10 -8.14
CA SER A 369 4.73 2.24 -8.44
C SER A 369 4.02 3.35 -7.65
N ASN A 370 4.70 4.01 -6.72
CA ASN A 370 4.16 5.10 -5.93
C ASN A 370 5.27 6.02 -5.38
N TYR A 371 4.89 7.20 -4.90
CA TYR A 371 5.84 8.21 -4.42
C TYR A 371 6.64 7.75 -3.19
N SER A 372 6.09 6.88 -2.35
CA SER A 372 6.79 6.36 -1.16
C SER A 372 7.95 5.44 -1.52
N VAL A 373 7.81 4.65 -2.58
CA VAL A 373 8.89 3.83 -3.14
C VAL A 373 9.75 4.66 -4.09
N GLY A 374 9.17 5.52 -4.91
CA GLY A 374 9.85 6.37 -5.88
C GLY A 374 10.93 7.26 -5.26
N LYS A 375 10.80 7.68 -3.98
CA LYS A 375 11.84 8.42 -3.25
C LYS A 375 13.16 7.65 -3.14
N LEU A 376 13.12 6.30 -3.11
CA LEU A 376 14.27 5.41 -2.99
C LEU A 376 15.04 5.23 -4.32
N TYR A 377 14.51 5.80 -5.40
CA TYR A 377 15.12 5.82 -6.73
C TYR A 377 15.54 7.23 -7.16
N THR A 378 15.63 8.18 -6.22
CA THR A 378 15.99 9.57 -6.52
C THR A 378 17.51 9.79 -6.45
N ASN A 379 17.95 10.85 -7.15
CA ASN A 379 19.35 11.27 -7.08
C ASN A 379 19.78 11.61 -5.63
N THR A 380 18.90 12.15 -4.80
CA THR A 380 19.17 12.39 -3.38
C THR A 380 19.46 11.09 -2.64
N PHE A 381 18.65 10.06 -2.85
CA PHE A 381 18.89 8.75 -2.24
C PHE A 381 20.19 8.12 -2.71
N TYR A 382 20.42 8.10 -4.02
CA TYR A 382 21.65 7.52 -4.57
C TYR A 382 22.92 8.28 -4.14
N ALA A 383 22.84 9.60 -3.95
CA ALA A 383 23.94 10.36 -3.38
C ALA A 383 24.27 9.91 -1.93
N ILE A 384 23.24 9.68 -1.12
CA ILE A 384 23.41 9.16 0.25
C ILE A 384 24.04 7.76 0.22
N VAL A 385 23.49 6.85 -0.58
CA VAL A 385 23.98 5.45 -0.68
C VAL A 385 25.39 5.40 -1.24
N LYS A 386 25.76 6.28 -2.18
CA LYS A 386 27.13 6.40 -2.71
C LYS A 386 28.16 6.63 -1.58
N HIS A 387 27.84 7.41 -0.55
CA HIS A 387 28.73 7.62 0.59
C HIS A 387 28.92 6.39 1.48
N LEU A 388 28.00 5.40 1.37
CA LEU A 388 28.13 4.12 2.06
C LEU A 388 28.91 3.08 1.24
N LEU A 389 29.22 3.36 -0.04
CA LEU A 389 29.97 2.49 -0.91
C LEU A 389 31.46 2.80 -0.82
N LYS A 390 32.30 1.77 -0.67
CA LYS A 390 33.77 1.94 -0.76
C LYS A 390 34.17 2.47 -2.15
N PRO A 391 35.33 3.14 -2.28
CA PRO A 391 35.81 3.65 -3.57
C PRO A 391 35.89 2.60 -4.68
N ASP A 392 36.24 1.35 -4.32
CA ASP A 392 36.34 0.20 -5.23
C ASP A 392 35.09 -0.68 -5.19
N GLY A 393 34.08 -0.29 -4.46
CA GLY A 393 32.84 -1.04 -4.30
C GLY A 393 31.93 -0.94 -5.52
N ILE A 394 30.99 -1.88 -5.61
CA ILE A 394 29.96 -1.93 -6.62
C ILE A 394 28.59 -1.97 -5.95
N MET A 395 27.68 -1.12 -6.38
CA MET A 395 26.27 -1.29 -6.07
C MET A 395 25.51 -1.84 -7.27
N VAL A 396 24.43 -2.53 -7.02
CA VAL A 396 23.45 -2.95 -8.04
C VAL A 396 22.06 -2.57 -7.61
N VAL A 397 21.26 -2.16 -8.59
CA VAL A 397 19.86 -1.76 -8.39
C VAL A 397 18.98 -2.62 -9.30
N GLN A 398 18.00 -3.31 -8.74
CA GLN A 398 16.90 -3.83 -9.55
C GLN A 398 16.16 -2.65 -10.20
N SER A 399 15.77 -2.76 -11.46
CA SER A 399 15.40 -1.58 -12.26
C SER A 399 14.27 -1.82 -13.25
N THR A 400 13.28 -2.63 -12.86
CA THR A 400 12.12 -2.96 -13.70
C THR A 400 12.49 -3.54 -15.09
N SER A 401 11.57 -3.61 -16.02
CA SER A 401 11.77 -4.21 -17.35
C SER A 401 12.28 -3.20 -18.37
N PRO A 402 13.45 -3.39 -18.99
CA PRO A 402 13.89 -2.55 -20.10
C PRO A 402 13.06 -2.75 -21.38
N TYR A 403 12.31 -3.85 -21.48
CA TYR A 403 11.43 -4.15 -22.61
C TYR A 403 10.07 -3.47 -22.47
N ILE A 404 9.42 -3.62 -21.31
CA ILE A 404 8.07 -3.08 -21.05
C ILE A 404 8.14 -1.60 -20.70
N ALA A 405 9.13 -1.23 -19.87
CA ALA A 405 9.25 0.11 -19.29
C ALA A 405 10.66 0.71 -19.54
N PRO A 406 11.07 0.88 -20.82
CA PRO A 406 12.41 1.35 -21.16
C PRO A 406 12.70 2.75 -20.61
N LYS A 407 11.72 3.65 -20.61
CA LYS A 407 11.89 5.01 -20.09
C LYS A 407 12.13 5.02 -18.57
N SER A 408 11.42 4.17 -17.86
CA SER A 408 11.62 3.96 -16.41
C SER A 408 13.00 3.36 -16.14
N TYR A 409 13.38 2.32 -16.85
CA TYR A 409 14.68 1.67 -16.72
C TYR A 409 15.84 2.66 -16.94
N TYR A 410 15.84 3.39 -18.06
CA TYR A 410 16.89 4.37 -18.35
C TYR A 410 16.81 5.64 -17.50
N THR A 411 15.68 5.92 -16.85
CA THR A 411 15.57 6.96 -15.81
C THR A 411 16.36 6.57 -14.57
N VAL A 412 16.32 5.29 -14.14
CA VAL A 412 17.15 4.79 -13.04
C VAL A 412 18.63 4.94 -13.38
N GLU A 413 19.05 4.51 -14.58
CA GLU A 413 20.43 4.66 -15.04
C GLU A 413 20.88 6.13 -15.03
N LYS A 414 20.08 7.01 -15.64
CA LYS A 414 20.36 8.44 -15.71
C LYS A 414 20.48 9.08 -14.32
N THR A 415 19.66 8.62 -13.39
CA THR A 415 19.67 9.11 -12.00
C THR A 415 20.94 8.69 -11.26
N LEU A 416 21.40 7.46 -11.42
CA LEU A 416 22.68 6.98 -10.90
C LEU A 416 23.86 7.76 -11.49
N GLN A 417 23.85 8.01 -12.79
CA GLN A 417 24.88 8.80 -13.46
C GLN A 417 24.91 10.25 -12.95
N SER A 418 23.77 10.83 -12.62
CA SER A 418 23.66 12.22 -12.14
C SER A 418 24.37 12.46 -10.81
N VAL A 419 24.65 11.41 -10.03
CA VAL A 419 25.43 11.50 -8.79
C VAL A 419 26.91 11.13 -8.98
N GLY A 420 27.37 11.04 -10.24
CA GLY A 420 28.76 10.78 -10.61
C GLY A 420 29.16 9.31 -10.41
N LEU A 421 28.26 8.37 -10.72
CA LEU A 421 28.56 6.95 -10.80
C LEU A 421 28.62 6.52 -12.26
N HIS A 422 29.53 5.61 -12.56
CA HIS A 422 29.56 4.90 -13.82
C HIS A 422 28.61 3.71 -13.76
N THR A 423 27.80 3.51 -14.79
CA THR A 423 26.74 2.51 -14.81
C THR A 423 27.00 1.42 -15.83
N VAL A 424 26.61 0.20 -15.49
CA VAL A 424 26.62 -0.96 -16.38
C VAL A 424 25.21 -1.56 -16.34
N PRO A 425 24.34 -1.22 -17.30
CA PRO A 425 23.01 -1.80 -17.42
C PRO A 425 23.11 -3.25 -17.95
N TYR A 426 22.24 -4.12 -17.46
CA TYR A 426 22.08 -5.49 -17.94
C TYR A 426 20.69 -6.02 -17.63
N HIS A 427 20.31 -7.11 -18.30
CA HIS A 427 18.97 -7.68 -18.16
C HIS A 427 18.97 -9.19 -18.36
N ASN A 428 17.91 -9.87 -17.89
CA ASN A 428 17.68 -11.27 -18.16
C ASN A 428 16.19 -11.60 -18.19
N TYR A 429 15.84 -12.69 -18.83
CA TYR A 429 14.50 -13.23 -18.83
C TYR A 429 14.26 -14.09 -17.58
N VAL A 430 13.26 -13.68 -16.78
CA VAL A 430 12.72 -14.43 -15.63
C VAL A 430 11.31 -14.88 -16.01
N PRO A 431 11.04 -16.20 -16.14
CA PRO A 431 9.76 -16.68 -16.70
C PRO A 431 8.50 -16.12 -16.03
N SER A 432 8.54 -15.87 -14.73
CA SER A 432 7.41 -15.29 -13.97
C SER A 432 7.24 -13.77 -14.12
N PHE A 433 8.30 -13.04 -14.53
CA PHE A 433 8.31 -11.57 -14.65
C PHE A 433 8.45 -11.08 -16.09
N GLY A 434 8.93 -11.94 -17.00
CA GLY A 434 9.39 -11.52 -18.31
C GLY A 434 10.82 -11.00 -18.31
N GLU A 435 11.12 -10.05 -19.19
CA GLU A 435 12.43 -9.44 -19.30
C GLU A 435 12.64 -8.45 -18.16
N TRP A 436 13.68 -8.67 -17.33
CA TRP A 436 13.93 -7.89 -16.12
C TRP A 436 15.30 -7.24 -16.14
N GLY A 437 15.39 -6.02 -15.63
CA GLY A 437 16.58 -5.19 -15.73
C GLY A 437 17.26 -4.91 -14.40
N TYR A 438 18.57 -4.74 -14.46
CA TYR A 438 19.44 -4.39 -13.36
C TYR A 438 20.45 -3.34 -13.82
N ILE A 439 20.95 -2.53 -12.89
CA ILE A 439 21.98 -1.55 -13.18
C ILE A 439 23.05 -1.64 -12.10
N MET A 440 24.25 -2.08 -12.48
CA MET A 440 25.43 -1.92 -11.63
C MET A 440 25.92 -0.48 -11.70
N ALA A 441 26.39 0.06 -10.57
CA ALA A 441 26.90 1.41 -10.47
C ALA A 441 28.13 1.45 -9.55
N MET A 442 29.18 2.19 -9.96
CA MET A 442 30.47 2.23 -9.28
C MET A 442 31.17 3.55 -9.52
N SER A 443 32.17 3.87 -8.69
CA SER A 443 32.99 5.09 -8.87
C SER A 443 34.03 4.94 -9.98
N LYS A 444 34.49 3.72 -10.25
CA LYS A 444 35.46 3.41 -11.32
C LYS A 444 34.75 3.23 -12.67
N PRO A 445 35.33 3.72 -13.79
CA PRO A 445 34.67 3.68 -15.10
C PRO A 445 34.68 2.30 -15.77
N VAL A 446 35.40 1.31 -15.24
CA VAL A 446 35.61 0.03 -15.93
C VAL A 446 35.11 -1.11 -15.05
N TYR A 447 34.07 -1.79 -15.52
CA TYR A 447 33.63 -3.09 -15.02
C TYR A 447 34.26 -4.20 -15.87
N LYS A 448 34.87 -5.18 -15.21
CA LYS A 448 35.37 -6.38 -15.90
C LYS A 448 34.45 -7.55 -15.64
N VAL A 449 33.98 -8.18 -16.70
CA VAL A 449 33.23 -9.43 -16.61
C VAL A 449 34.08 -10.48 -15.92
N PRO A 450 33.63 -11.10 -14.82
CA PRO A 450 34.38 -12.12 -14.12
C PRO A 450 34.58 -13.37 -14.99
N ASP A 451 35.78 -13.92 -14.96
CA ASP A 451 36.12 -15.14 -15.73
C ASP A 451 35.59 -16.43 -15.11
N HIS A 452 35.42 -16.43 -13.78
CA HIS A 452 34.98 -17.60 -13.02
C HIS A 452 33.75 -17.26 -12.18
N TYR A 453 32.87 -18.24 -12.05
CA TYR A 453 31.66 -18.18 -11.22
C TYR A 453 31.69 -19.33 -10.21
N LEU A 454 30.98 -19.18 -9.09
CA LEU A 454 30.84 -20.23 -8.09
C LEU A 454 30.25 -21.49 -8.71
N PRO A 455 30.73 -22.68 -8.32
CA PRO A 455 30.13 -23.93 -8.78
C PRO A 455 28.71 -24.08 -8.21
N GLY A 456 27.86 -24.76 -8.97
CA GLY A 456 26.50 -25.07 -8.53
C GLY A 456 25.49 -23.95 -8.67
N LEU A 457 25.82 -22.84 -9.34
CA LEU A 457 24.83 -21.84 -9.78
C LEU A 457 23.92 -22.46 -10.84
N ARG A 458 22.65 -22.13 -10.80
CA ARG A 458 21.63 -22.69 -11.70
C ARG A 458 21.51 -21.91 -13.01
N PHE A 459 21.87 -20.63 -12.99
CA PHE A 459 21.69 -19.71 -14.11
C PHE A 459 22.97 -18.98 -14.50
N MET A 460 23.68 -18.40 -13.53
CA MET A 460 24.79 -17.50 -13.83
C MET A 460 26.08 -18.20 -14.27
N SER A 461 26.67 -17.66 -15.32
CA SER A 461 28.00 -17.99 -15.85
C SER A 461 28.59 -16.75 -16.54
N LYS A 462 29.88 -16.79 -16.92
CA LYS A 462 30.51 -15.73 -17.72
C LYS A 462 29.74 -15.47 -19.01
N GLN A 463 29.46 -16.52 -19.77
CA GLN A 463 28.73 -16.42 -21.04
C GLN A 463 27.30 -15.87 -20.84
N CYS A 464 26.64 -16.25 -19.74
CA CYS A 464 25.32 -15.72 -19.41
C CYS A 464 25.39 -14.20 -19.17
N LEU A 465 26.38 -13.73 -18.38
CA LEU A 465 26.52 -12.29 -18.14
C LEU A 465 26.85 -11.51 -19.42
N GLU A 466 27.72 -12.06 -20.29
CA GLU A 466 28.04 -11.43 -21.58
C GLU A 466 26.78 -11.25 -22.44
N GLN A 467 25.85 -12.21 -22.44
CA GLN A 467 24.55 -12.12 -23.10
C GLN A 467 23.64 -11.10 -22.44
N MET A 468 23.62 -11.04 -21.11
CA MET A 468 22.80 -10.08 -20.35
C MET A 468 23.23 -8.63 -20.57
N LEU A 469 24.46 -8.36 -20.96
CA LEU A 469 24.99 -7.03 -21.29
C LEU A 469 24.59 -6.56 -22.70
N TYR A 470 24.05 -7.44 -23.54
CA TYR A 470 23.62 -7.11 -24.90
C TYR A 470 22.16 -6.69 -24.92
N PHE A 471 21.87 -5.48 -25.39
CA PHE A 471 20.51 -4.95 -25.55
C PHE A 471 20.09 -4.99 -27.02
N PRO A 472 19.02 -5.71 -27.38
CA PRO A 472 18.45 -5.68 -28.72
C PRO A 472 17.82 -4.31 -29.02
N LYS A 473 17.47 -4.08 -30.30
CA LYS A 473 17.01 -2.75 -30.77
C LYS A 473 15.74 -2.26 -30.08
N ASP A 474 14.84 -3.13 -29.71
CA ASP A 474 13.56 -2.85 -29.02
C ASP A 474 13.74 -2.52 -27.53
N MET A 475 14.92 -2.78 -26.96
CA MET A 475 15.33 -2.35 -25.63
C MET A 475 16.44 -1.27 -25.66
N ALA A 476 16.64 -0.65 -26.81
CA ALA A 476 17.65 0.39 -26.97
C ALA A 476 17.39 1.62 -26.08
N ARG A 477 18.47 2.35 -25.76
CA ARG A 477 18.39 3.55 -24.92
C ARG A 477 17.40 4.56 -25.47
N VAL A 478 16.51 5.04 -24.59
CA VAL A 478 15.55 6.09 -24.85
C VAL A 478 15.90 7.35 -24.05
N PRO A 479 15.45 8.54 -24.48
CA PRO A 479 15.62 9.76 -23.69
C PRO A 479 14.95 9.63 -22.32
N ALA A 480 15.72 9.86 -21.26
CA ALA A 480 15.29 9.76 -19.88
C ALA A 480 15.66 11.01 -19.07
N GLN A 481 14.96 11.26 -17.99
CA GLN A 481 15.22 12.36 -17.08
C GLN A 481 15.79 11.85 -15.76
N VAL A 482 16.34 12.77 -14.96
CA VAL A 482 16.80 12.45 -13.60
C VAL A 482 15.59 12.44 -12.66
N ASN A 483 15.42 11.35 -11.94
CA ASN A 483 14.41 11.24 -10.89
C ASN A 483 14.88 12.00 -9.64
N LYS A 484 14.12 13.01 -9.23
CA LYS A 484 14.43 13.87 -8.06
C LYS A 484 13.28 13.81 -7.06
N LEU A 485 13.55 14.17 -5.80
CA LEU A 485 12.51 14.21 -4.76
C LEU A 485 11.32 15.12 -5.10
N ASN A 486 11.57 16.21 -5.84
CA ASN A 486 10.53 17.18 -6.17
C ASN A 486 9.77 16.89 -7.47
N ASN A 487 10.28 16.03 -8.35
CA ASN A 487 9.58 15.69 -9.59
C ASN A 487 9.06 14.25 -9.62
N GLN A 488 9.75 13.33 -8.94
CA GLN A 488 9.49 11.89 -8.91
C GLN A 488 8.99 11.33 -10.26
N ILE A 489 9.64 11.76 -11.32
CA ILE A 489 9.22 11.50 -12.71
C ILE A 489 9.21 10.01 -13.04
N LEU A 490 10.00 9.23 -12.31
CA LEU A 490 10.07 7.78 -12.47
C LEU A 490 8.74 7.10 -12.16
N VAL A 491 8.02 7.56 -11.13
CA VAL A 491 6.70 7.02 -10.77
C VAL A 491 5.74 7.20 -11.94
N LYS A 492 5.71 8.40 -12.53
CA LYS A 492 4.86 8.68 -13.68
C LYS A 492 5.22 7.81 -14.89
N TYR A 493 6.51 7.70 -15.22
CA TYR A 493 6.94 6.86 -16.34
C TYR A 493 6.59 5.40 -16.13
N PHE A 494 6.78 4.89 -14.91
CA PHE A 494 6.43 3.52 -14.56
C PHE A 494 4.93 3.25 -14.75
N GLU A 495 4.06 4.13 -14.23
CA GLU A 495 2.62 4.01 -14.39
C GLU A 495 2.18 4.09 -15.86
N ASP A 496 2.70 5.07 -16.62
CA ASP A 496 2.39 5.24 -18.02
C ASP A 496 2.77 4.01 -18.86
N GLU A 497 3.95 3.41 -18.62
CA GLU A 497 4.45 2.29 -19.41
C GLU A 497 3.80 0.97 -19.03
N TRP A 498 3.63 0.66 -17.74
CA TRP A 498 3.01 -0.58 -17.28
C TRP A 498 1.49 -0.61 -17.53
N SER A 499 0.81 0.54 -17.55
CA SER A 499 -0.63 0.61 -17.86
C SER A 499 -0.98 0.14 -19.28
N THR A 500 0.00 0.02 -20.16
CA THR A 500 -0.20 -0.50 -21.53
C THR A 500 -0.20 -2.03 -21.61
N VAL A 501 0.21 -2.71 -20.54
CA VAL A 501 0.38 -4.18 -20.49
C VAL A 501 -0.57 -4.82 -19.48
N LEU A 502 -0.97 -4.08 -18.45
CA LEU A 502 -1.95 -4.46 -17.45
C LEU A 502 -3.37 -4.04 -17.87
#